data_60cc71ea34b31ff2e91a6662af0bfad5
#
_entry.id   60cc71ea34b31ff2e91a6662af0bfad5
#
_cell.length_a   1.000
_cell.length_b   1.000
_cell.length_c   1.000
_cell.angle_alpha   90.00
_cell.angle_beta   90.00
_cell.angle_gamma   90.00
#
_symmetry.space_group_name_H-M   'P 1'
#
loop_
_entity.id
_entity.type
_entity.pdbx_description
1 polymer ?
#
loop_
_entity_poly.entity_id
_entity_poly.type
_entity_poly.pdbx_seq_one_letter_code
_entity_poly.pdbx_strand_id
1 'polypeptide(L)'
;MAFSDLTSRTVRLYDNWIKGADPRVEDWLLMSSPLPQTIILGLYVYFVTSVGPKLMENRKPFELKKAMITYNFFIVLLSMYMCYEMAHTCWLYYFSKFIELLDTIFFVLRKKNSQVTFLHVFHHTIMPWTWWFGVKFAAGGLGTFHAFLNSAVHVVMYSYYGLSALGPTYQKYLWWKKYLTSLQLVQFIIVTIHISQFFFMEDCKYQFPIFLYIIMSYGCIFLLLFLHFWYRAYTKGQRLPKTMKNGVCKSKEH
;
A
#
# COMPACT_ATOMS: atom_id res chain seq x y z
N MET A 1 17.13 -5.69 38.71
CA MET A 1 16.26 -6.92 38.69
C MET A 1 15.04 -6.78 37.82
N ALA A 2 14.15 -5.76 37.92
CA ALA A 2 12.94 -5.66 37.11
C ALA A 2 13.17 -5.55 35.58
N PHE A 3 14.20 -4.82 35.15
CA PHE A 3 14.49 -4.63 33.71
C PHE A 3 15.02 -5.90 33.04
N SER A 4 15.90 -6.66 33.72
CA SER A 4 16.42 -7.94 33.21
C SER A 4 15.33 -9.01 33.14
N ASP A 5 14.37 -9.01 34.08
CA ASP A 5 13.23 -9.92 34.07
C ASP A 5 12.25 -9.58 32.94
N LEU A 6 11.97 -8.30 32.72
CA LEU A 6 11.12 -7.85 31.60
C LEU A 6 11.75 -8.23 30.25
N THR A 7 13.07 -7.98 30.08
CA THR A 7 13.79 -8.34 28.85
C THR A 7 13.74 -9.85 28.61
N SER A 8 13.99 -10.66 29.63
CA SER A 8 13.96 -12.14 29.50
C SER A 8 12.56 -12.69 29.24
N ARG A 9 11.51 -12.03 29.72
CA ARG A 9 10.11 -12.36 29.39
C ARG A 9 9.78 -12.02 27.94
N THR A 10 10.20 -10.84 27.49
CA THR A 10 9.98 -10.39 26.10
C THR A 10 10.67 -11.30 25.11
N VAL A 11 11.93 -11.68 25.36
CA VAL A 11 12.67 -12.62 24.52
C VAL A 11 11.98 -13.97 24.49
N ARG A 12 11.56 -14.52 25.63
CA ARG A 12 10.83 -15.81 25.68
C ARG A 12 9.50 -15.76 24.94
N LEU A 13 8.75 -14.67 25.01
CA LEU A 13 7.52 -14.48 24.26
C LEU A 13 7.79 -14.45 22.76
N TYR A 14 8.82 -13.74 22.34
CA TYR A 14 9.25 -13.68 20.94
C TYR A 14 9.68 -15.07 20.43
N ASP A 15 10.53 -15.79 21.16
CA ASP A 15 10.99 -17.12 20.78
C ASP A 15 9.83 -18.12 20.68
N ASN A 16 8.86 -18.04 21.61
CA ASN A 16 7.67 -18.89 21.54
C ASN A 16 6.79 -18.54 20.34
N TRP A 17 6.74 -17.28 19.95
CA TRP A 17 6.00 -16.81 18.78
C TRP A 17 6.64 -17.33 17.48
N ILE A 18 7.95 -17.20 17.38
CA ILE A 18 8.73 -17.64 16.20
C ILE A 18 8.63 -19.17 16.01
N LYS A 19 8.46 -19.97 17.06
CA LYS A 19 8.23 -21.43 16.93
C LYS A 19 6.99 -21.78 16.09
N GLY A 20 5.99 -20.88 16.02
CA GLY A 20 4.82 -21.03 15.16
C GLY A 20 5.02 -20.53 13.72
N ALA A 21 6.22 -20.07 13.36
CA ALA A 21 6.51 -19.58 12.01
C ALA A 21 6.53 -20.71 10.98
N ASP A 22 6.19 -20.37 9.74
CA ASP A 22 6.31 -21.31 8.62
C ASP A 22 7.79 -21.49 8.25
N PRO A 23 8.37 -22.71 8.38
CA PRO A 23 9.78 -22.95 8.10
C PRO A 23 10.17 -22.71 6.63
N ARG A 24 9.21 -22.74 5.71
CA ARG A 24 9.46 -22.52 4.27
C ARG A 24 9.88 -21.10 3.94
N VAL A 25 9.57 -20.13 4.81
CA VAL A 25 9.86 -18.71 4.57
C VAL A 25 11.07 -18.19 5.35
N GLU A 26 11.73 -19.03 6.14
CA GLU A 26 12.79 -18.62 7.06
C GLU A 26 13.96 -17.94 6.34
N ASP A 27 14.39 -18.50 5.22
CA ASP A 27 15.51 -18.02 4.41
C ASP A 27 15.11 -16.91 3.41
N TRP A 28 13.85 -16.51 3.38
CA TRP A 28 13.43 -15.48 2.45
C TRP A 28 13.84 -14.09 2.92
N LEU A 29 14.16 -13.21 1.95
CA LEU A 29 14.62 -11.85 2.24
C LEU A 29 13.63 -11.11 3.18
N LEU A 30 14.17 -10.51 4.24
CA LEU A 30 13.46 -9.80 5.31
C LEU A 30 12.55 -10.69 6.19
N MET A 31 12.59 -12.02 6.07
CA MET A 31 11.75 -12.94 6.85
C MET A 31 12.42 -13.47 8.12
N SER A 32 13.73 -13.32 8.27
CA SER A 32 14.48 -13.80 9.46
C SER A 32 13.98 -13.15 10.76
N SER A 33 13.74 -11.84 10.75
CA SER A 33 13.20 -11.10 11.90
C SER A 33 12.43 -9.85 11.44
N PRO A 34 11.56 -9.25 12.30
CA PRO A 34 10.85 -8.01 11.96
C PRO A 34 11.74 -6.77 12.02
N LEU A 35 12.96 -6.88 12.58
CA LEU A 35 13.83 -5.73 12.82
C LEU A 35 14.30 -5.03 11.54
N PRO A 36 14.82 -5.73 10.50
CA PRO A 36 15.27 -5.09 9.28
C PRO A 36 14.17 -4.28 8.59
N GLN A 37 12.99 -4.84 8.45
CA GLN A 37 11.85 -4.12 7.85
C GLN A 37 11.43 -2.92 8.68
N THR A 38 11.41 -3.03 10.02
CA THR A 38 11.05 -1.93 10.92
C THR A 38 12.02 -0.75 10.78
N ILE A 39 13.33 -1.04 10.65
CA ILE A 39 14.35 -0.03 10.40
C ILE A 39 14.13 0.65 9.04
N ILE A 40 13.92 -0.12 7.97
CA ILE A 40 13.66 0.41 6.63
C ILE A 40 12.44 1.33 6.65
N LEU A 41 11.34 0.90 7.27
CA LEU A 41 10.11 1.69 7.36
C LEU A 41 10.28 2.94 8.22
N GLY A 42 11.02 2.86 9.32
CA GLY A 42 11.36 4.00 10.16
C GLY A 42 12.18 5.05 9.41
N LEU A 43 13.22 4.62 8.68
CA LEU A 43 14.03 5.49 7.83
C LEU A 43 13.20 6.11 6.69
N TYR A 44 12.30 5.33 6.08
CA TYR A 44 11.38 5.83 5.06
C TYR A 44 10.47 6.93 5.62
N VAL A 45 9.79 6.70 6.75
CA VAL A 45 8.92 7.72 7.37
C VAL A 45 9.72 8.98 7.71
N TYR A 46 10.90 8.82 8.33
CA TYR A 46 11.77 9.94 8.65
C TYR A 46 12.21 10.73 7.41
N PHE A 47 12.56 10.03 6.34
CA PHE A 47 12.92 10.68 5.07
C PHE A 47 11.75 11.47 4.49
N VAL A 48 10.57 10.86 4.32
CA VAL A 48 9.44 11.50 3.61
C VAL A 48 8.79 12.62 4.40
N THR A 49 8.88 12.58 5.75
CA THR A 49 8.25 13.59 6.62
C THR A 49 9.20 14.72 7.02
N SER A 50 10.51 14.48 7.09
CA SER A 50 11.47 15.41 7.65
C SER A 50 12.64 15.73 6.71
N VAL A 51 13.43 14.72 6.33
CA VAL A 51 14.66 14.93 5.57
C VAL A 51 14.39 15.35 4.15
N GLY A 52 13.52 14.65 3.45
CA GLY A 52 13.22 14.90 2.04
C GLY A 52 12.65 16.29 1.77
N PRO A 53 11.60 16.74 2.50
CA PRO A 53 11.09 18.11 2.37
C PRO A 53 12.16 19.17 2.62
N LYS A 54 12.99 19.04 3.68
CA LYS A 54 14.09 19.96 3.95
C LYS A 54 15.15 19.97 2.84
N LEU A 55 15.54 18.78 2.36
CA LEU A 55 16.50 18.63 1.26
C LEU A 55 16.02 19.34 -0.01
N MET A 56 14.70 19.28 -0.26
CA MET A 56 14.09 19.86 -1.45
C MET A 56 13.68 21.33 -1.30
N GLU A 57 13.74 21.92 -0.09
CA GLU A 57 13.27 23.28 0.18
C GLU A 57 13.85 24.31 -0.78
N ASN A 58 15.19 24.30 -0.94
CA ASN A 58 15.94 25.25 -1.78
C ASN A 58 16.33 24.68 -3.15
N ARG A 59 15.83 23.50 -3.54
CA ARG A 59 16.14 22.86 -4.81
C ARG A 59 14.98 22.97 -5.81
N LYS A 60 15.30 22.95 -7.09
CA LYS A 60 14.29 22.81 -8.14
C LYS A 60 13.70 21.39 -8.12
N PRO A 61 12.40 21.22 -8.46
CA PRO A 61 11.80 19.89 -8.61
C PRO A 61 12.59 19.05 -9.62
N PHE A 62 12.83 17.79 -9.30
CA PHE A 62 13.49 16.87 -10.24
C PHE A 62 12.54 16.51 -11.40
N GLU A 63 13.10 16.40 -12.59
CA GLU A 63 12.39 15.92 -13.78
C GLU A 63 12.45 14.38 -13.84
N LEU A 64 11.56 13.73 -13.12
CA LEU A 64 11.52 12.27 -12.97
C LEU A 64 10.57 11.57 -13.95
N LYS A 65 10.19 12.24 -15.06
CA LYS A 65 9.20 11.70 -16.02
C LYS A 65 9.56 10.30 -16.50
N LYS A 66 10.78 10.11 -17.02
CA LYS A 66 11.24 8.81 -17.53
C LYS A 66 11.27 7.75 -16.42
N ALA A 67 11.87 8.09 -15.27
CA ALA A 67 11.93 7.18 -14.12
C ALA A 67 10.55 6.72 -13.66
N MET A 68 9.58 7.65 -13.59
CA MET A 68 8.21 7.32 -13.21
C MET A 68 7.49 6.44 -14.23
N ILE A 69 7.69 6.65 -15.52
CA ILE A 69 7.10 5.80 -16.56
C ILE A 69 7.66 4.38 -16.45
N THR A 70 9.00 4.24 -16.39
CA THR A 70 9.66 2.94 -16.24
C THR A 70 9.22 2.23 -14.95
N TYR A 71 9.19 2.94 -13.84
CA TYR A 71 8.72 2.43 -12.57
C TYR A 71 7.27 1.93 -12.62
N ASN A 72 6.34 2.76 -13.13
CA ASN A 72 4.93 2.36 -13.22
C ASN A 72 4.73 1.15 -14.16
N PHE A 73 5.46 1.09 -15.27
CA PHE A 73 5.43 -0.06 -16.17
C PHE A 73 5.93 -1.34 -15.46
N PHE A 74 7.04 -1.23 -14.72
CA PHE A 74 7.56 -2.35 -13.93
C PHE A 74 6.56 -2.83 -12.87
N ILE A 75 5.91 -1.91 -12.14
CA ILE A 75 4.90 -2.29 -11.13
C ILE A 75 3.67 -2.95 -11.79
N VAL A 76 3.24 -2.49 -12.97
CA VAL A 76 2.16 -3.15 -13.73
C VAL A 76 2.54 -4.60 -14.04
N LEU A 77 3.74 -4.84 -14.60
CA LEU A 77 4.21 -6.19 -14.92
C LEU A 77 4.32 -7.08 -13.67
N LEU A 78 4.89 -6.54 -12.59
CA LEU A 78 4.98 -7.24 -11.31
C LEU A 78 3.60 -7.61 -10.76
N SER A 79 2.65 -6.68 -10.82
CA SER A 79 1.28 -6.92 -10.34
C SER A 79 0.54 -7.94 -11.21
N MET A 80 0.75 -7.94 -12.53
CA MET A 80 0.22 -8.98 -13.43
C MET A 80 0.80 -10.36 -13.12
N TYR A 81 2.13 -10.43 -12.89
CA TYR A 81 2.79 -11.66 -12.49
C TYR A 81 2.26 -12.18 -11.15
N MET A 82 2.08 -11.31 -10.16
CA MET A 82 1.47 -11.68 -8.87
C MET A 82 0.02 -12.18 -9.01
N CYS A 83 -0.76 -11.66 -9.94
CA CYS A 83 -2.10 -12.16 -10.22
C CYS A 83 -2.07 -13.57 -10.85
N TYR A 84 -1.06 -13.87 -11.66
CA TYR A 84 -0.90 -15.17 -12.30
C TYR A 84 -0.41 -16.25 -11.32
N GLU A 85 0.56 -15.93 -10.48
CA GLU A 85 1.24 -16.85 -9.55
C GLU A 85 0.61 -16.86 -8.15
N MET A 86 -0.58 -17.39 -7.97
CA MET A 86 -1.30 -17.32 -6.68
C MET A 86 -0.61 -18.00 -5.49
N ALA A 87 0.22 -19.01 -5.70
CA ALA A 87 0.80 -19.82 -4.61
C ALA A 87 2.13 -19.29 -4.06
N HIS A 88 2.98 -18.70 -4.90
CA HIS A 88 4.28 -18.12 -4.50
C HIS A 88 4.17 -16.62 -4.13
N THR A 89 3.00 -16.04 -4.18
CA THR A 89 2.79 -14.59 -4.22
C THR A 89 2.78 -13.87 -2.89
N CYS A 90 2.60 -14.54 -1.76
CA CYS A 90 2.56 -13.83 -0.47
C CYS A 90 3.84 -13.05 -0.19
N TRP A 91 4.99 -13.67 -0.42
CA TRP A 91 6.27 -12.99 -0.23
C TRP A 91 6.53 -11.92 -1.30
N LEU A 92 6.24 -12.19 -2.56
CA LEU A 92 6.36 -11.20 -3.64
C LEU A 92 5.44 -10.00 -3.39
N TYR A 93 4.22 -10.24 -2.92
CA TYR A 93 3.29 -9.19 -2.53
C TYR A 93 3.84 -8.34 -1.38
N TYR A 94 4.35 -8.98 -0.33
CA TYR A 94 5.03 -8.30 0.77
C TYR A 94 6.21 -7.48 0.26
N PHE A 95 7.08 -8.06 -0.55
CA PHE A 95 8.27 -7.39 -1.08
C PHE A 95 7.91 -6.23 -2.02
N SER A 96 6.85 -6.37 -2.84
CA SER A 96 6.37 -5.29 -3.71
C SER A 96 6.03 -4.02 -2.93
N LYS A 97 5.56 -4.14 -1.67
CA LYS A 97 5.24 -2.99 -0.82
C LYS A 97 6.46 -2.13 -0.49
N PHE A 98 7.66 -2.71 -0.44
CA PHE A 98 8.90 -1.92 -0.30
C PHE A 98 9.24 -1.18 -1.60
N ILE A 99 9.00 -1.79 -2.75
CA ILE A 99 9.18 -1.12 -4.06
C ILE A 99 8.19 0.05 -4.16
N GLU A 100 6.95 -0.13 -3.73
CA GLU A 100 5.91 0.90 -3.72
C GLU A 100 6.21 2.11 -2.82
N LEU A 101 7.17 2.00 -1.87
CA LEU A 101 7.66 3.16 -1.10
C LEU A 101 8.26 4.25 -2.00
N LEU A 102 8.77 3.89 -3.18
CA LEU A 102 9.30 4.82 -4.16
C LEU A 102 8.26 5.85 -4.64
N ASP A 103 6.96 5.52 -4.62
CA ASP A 103 5.90 6.48 -4.95
C ASP A 103 6.02 7.76 -4.11
N THR A 104 6.14 7.60 -2.79
CA THR A 104 6.24 8.73 -1.88
C THR A 104 7.54 9.49 -2.06
N ILE A 105 8.64 8.76 -2.29
CA ILE A 105 9.95 9.37 -2.59
C ILE A 105 9.84 10.24 -3.85
N PHE A 106 9.21 9.73 -4.92
CA PHE A 106 8.99 10.52 -6.13
C PHE A 106 8.10 11.74 -5.90
N PHE A 107 7.06 11.65 -5.04
CA PHE A 107 6.23 12.82 -4.71
C PHE A 107 7.03 13.89 -3.98
N VAL A 108 7.88 13.51 -3.00
CA VAL A 108 8.74 14.44 -2.26
C VAL A 108 9.76 15.11 -3.19
N LEU A 109 10.48 14.32 -4.00
CA LEU A 109 11.50 14.83 -4.93
C LEU A 109 10.92 15.75 -6.02
N ARG A 110 9.64 15.54 -6.39
CA ARG A 110 8.90 16.39 -7.34
C ARG A 110 8.17 17.55 -6.68
N LYS A 111 8.31 17.76 -5.38
CA LYS A 111 7.57 18.77 -4.59
C LYS A 111 6.04 18.65 -4.70
N LYS A 112 5.51 17.43 -4.86
CA LYS A 112 4.08 17.16 -4.91
C LYS A 112 3.51 16.87 -3.50
N ASN A 113 3.79 17.76 -2.55
CA ASN A 113 3.46 17.59 -1.12
C ASN A 113 1.95 17.33 -0.87
N SER A 114 1.07 17.82 -1.75
CA SER A 114 -0.37 17.51 -1.66
C SER A 114 -0.72 16.04 -1.88
N GLN A 115 0.21 15.24 -2.39
CA GLN A 115 0.06 13.79 -2.58
C GLN A 115 0.62 13.00 -1.40
N VAL A 116 1.55 13.58 -0.60
CA VAL A 116 2.10 12.98 0.62
C VAL A 116 1.11 13.24 1.77
N THR A 117 -0.02 12.54 1.73
CA THR A 117 -1.09 12.67 2.74
C THR A 117 -0.87 11.66 3.87
N PHE A 118 -1.50 11.90 5.04
CA PHE A 118 -1.51 10.92 6.13
C PHE A 118 -1.96 9.54 5.66
N LEU A 119 -3.07 9.46 4.92
CA LEU A 119 -3.56 8.21 4.35
C LEU A 119 -2.49 7.47 3.54
N HIS A 120 -1.76 8.20 2.67
CA HIS A 120 -0.74 7.62 1.80
C HIS A 120 0.45 7.08 2.62
N VAL A 121 1.02 7.89 3.52
CA VAL A 121 2.18 7.48 4.33
C VAL A 121 1.79 6.35 5.29
N PHE A 122 0.63 6.44 5.95
CA PHE A 122 0.14 5.41 6.85
C PHE A 122 -0.06 4.08 6.12
N HIS A 123 -0.69 4.10 4.94
CA HIS A 123 -0.88 2.89 4.13
C HIS A 123 0.45 2.23 3.76
N HIS A 124 1.39 2.99 3.18
CA HIS A 124 2.68 2.47 2.75
C HIS A 124 3.59 2.03 3.90
N THR A 125 3.34 2.47 5.13
CA THR A 125 4.06 2.02 6.32
C THR A 125 3.45 0.77 6.93
N ILE A 126 2.12 0.78 7.15
CA ILE A 126 1.45 -0.30 7.90
C ILE A 126 1.32 -1.59 7.07
N MET A 127 1.13 -1.47 5.75
CA MET A 127 0.95 -2.63 4.88
C MET A 127 2.15 -3.58 4.89
N PRO A 128 3.40 -3.16 4.58
CA PRO A 128 4.53 -4.08 4.66
C PRO A 128 4.77 -4.60 6.07
N TRP A 129 4.56 -3.77 7.11
CA TRP A 129 4.75 -4.18 8.49
C TRP A 129 3.80 -5.30 8.91
N THR A 130 2.51 -5.18 8.60
CA THR A 130 1.50 -6.21 8.94
C THR A 130 1.60 -7.44 8.05
N TRP A 131 1.93 -7.28 6.77
CA TRP A 131 2.09 -8.40 5.85
C TRP A 131 3.30 -9.30 6.16
N TRP A 132 4.31 -8.77 6.86
CA TRP A 132 5.38 -9.61 7.38
C TRP A 132 4.82 -10.75 8.25
N PHE A 133 3.89 -10.45 9.14
CA PHE A 133 3.26 -11.48 9.98
C PHE A 133 2.47 -12.48 9.14
N GLY A 134 1.74 -12.00 8.13
CA GLY A 134 1.00 -12.87 7.21
C GLY A 134 1.91 -13.85 6.48
N VAL A 135 3.04 -13.36 5.95
CA VAL A 135 4.02 -14.22 5.25
C VAL A 135 4.74 -15.15 6.22
N LYS A 136 5.13 -14.64 7.41
CA LYS A 136 5.91 -15.44 8.38
C LYS A 136 5.12 -16.59 8.99
N PHE A 137 3.82 -16.41 9.24
CA PHE A 137 3.01 -17.36 10.01
C PHE A 137 1.87 -18.00 9.23
N ALA A 138 1.48 -17.45 8.08
CA ALA A 138 0.34 -17.93 7.30
C ALA A 138 0.56 -17.73 5.80
N ALA A 139 1.72 -18.16 5.30
CA ALA A 139 2.06 -18.05 3.88
C ALA A 139 1.15 -18.96 3.04
N GLY A 140 0.27 -18.37 2.25
CA GLY A 140 -0.60 -19.09 1.33
C GLY A 140 -2.06 -19.21 1.77
N GLY A 141 -2.79 -20.12 1.13
CA GLY A 141 -4.20 -20.39 1.43
C GLY A 141 -5.16 -19.24 1.08
N LEU A 142 -6.34 -19.26 1.69
CA LEU A 142 -7.41 -18.30 1.43
C LEU A 142 -7.04 -16.85 1.83
N GLY A 143 -6.07 -16.65 2.73
CA GLY A 143 -5.55 -15.32 3.08
C GLY A 143 -4.88 -14.59 1.91
N THR A 144 -4.44 -15.32 0.87
CA THR A 144 -3.85 -14.74 -0.34
C THR A 144 -4.83 -13.98 -1.21
N PHE A 145 -6.14 -14.21 -1.04
CA PHE A 145 -7.18 -13.51 -1.81
C PHE A 145 -7.06 -11.98 -1.70
N HIS A 146 -6.71 -11.47 -0.53
CA HIS A 146 -6.43 -10.03 -0.36
C HIS A 146 -5.27 -9.58 -1.27
N ALA A 147 -4.16 -10.32 -1.27
CA ALA A 147 -3.00 -10.01 -2.11
C ALA A 147 -3.36 -10.05 -3.60
N PHE A 148 -4.09 -11.07 -4.04
CA PHE A 148 -4.58 -11.20 -5.40
C PHE A 148 -5.44 -10.00 -5.82
N LEU A 149 -6.48 -9.69 -5.05
CA LEU A 149 -7.41 -8.61 -5.37
C LEU A 149 -6.71 -7.24 -5.36
N ASN A 150 -5.83 -7.00 -4.39
CA ASN A 150 -5.05 -5.77 -4.33
C ASN A 150 -4.09 -5.65 -5.52
N SER A 151 -3.42 -6.72 -5.92
CA SER A 151 -2.55 -6.72 -7.10
C SER A 151 -3.33 -6.42 -8.38
N ALA A 152 -4.53 -6.99 -8.56
CA ALA A 152 -5.40 -6.69 -9.70
C ALA A 152 -5.79 -5.20 -9.76
N VAL A 153 -6.16 -4.62 -8.63
CA VAL A 153 -6.45 -3.18 -8.54
C VAL A 153 -5.20 -2.34 -8.78
N HIS A 154 -4.02 -2.80 -8.35
CA HIS A 154 -2.75 -2.12 -8.59
C HIS A 154 -2.35 -2.10 -10.06
N VAL A 155 -2.66 -3.15 -10.85
CA VAL A 155 -2.49 -3.12 -12.32
C VAL A 155 -3.19 -1.89 -12.90
N VAL A 156 -4.46 -1.68 -12.53
CA VAL A 156 -5.26 -0.53 -13.01
C VAL A 156 -4.71 0.80 -12.50
N MET A 157 -4.37 0.85 -11.20
CA MET A 157 -3.88 2.06 -10.55
C MET A 157 -2.54 2.54 -11.12
N TYR A 158 -1.56 1.65 -11.26
CA TYR A 158 -0.24 2.00 -11.79
C TYR A 158 -0.28 2.27 -13.31
N SER A 159 -1.19 1.64 -14.04
CA SER A 159 -1.48 2.02 -15.43
C SER A 159 -1.99 3.46 -15.52
N TYR A 160 -2.88 3.87 -14.60
CA TYR A 160 -3.33 5.27 -14.50
C TYR A 160 -2.16 6.22 -14.17
N TYR A 161 -1.30 5.86 -13.23
CA TYR A 161 -0.16 6.70 -12.85
C TYR A 161 0.88 6.78 -13.98
N GLY A 162 1.12 5.67 -14.69
CA GLY A 162 1.97 5.65 -15.88
C GLY A 162 1.47 6.61 -16.97
N LEU A 163 0.19 6.51 -17.32
CA LEU A 163 -0.46 7.44 -18.27
C LEU A 163 -0.37 8.90 -17.79
N SER A 164 -0.59 9.13 -16.49
CA SER A 164 -0.47 10.48 -15.91
C SER A 164 0.95 11.03 -15.99
N ALA A 165 1.97 10.17 -15.89
CA ALA A 165 3.38 10.56 -16.00
C ALA A 165 3.80 10.92 -17.43
N LEU A 166 3.09 10.45 -18.46
CA LEU A 166 3.37 10.78 -19.88
C LEU A 166 3.15 12.28 -20.19
N GLY A 167 2.40 13.00 -19.37
CA GLY A 167 2.29 14.47 -19.44
C GLY A 167 0.93 14.98 -19.89
N PRO A 168 0.82 16.33 -20.17
CA PRO A 168 -0.46 16.99 -20.40
C PRO A 168 -1.27 16.44 -21.57
N THR A 169 -0.62 15.99 -22.63
CA THR A 169 -1.27 15.45 -23.83
C THR A 169 -2.18 14.25 -23.52
N TYR A 170 -1.83 13.47 -22.49
CA TYR A 170 -2.57 12.27 -22.08
C TYR A 170 -3.65 12.55 -21.03
N GLN A 171 -3.76 13.77 -20.49
CA GLN A 171 -4.75 14.13 -19.47
C GLN A 171 -6.19 13.89 -19.92
N LYS A 172 -6.49 14.02 -21.19
CA LYS A 172 -7.83 13.75 -21.76
C LYS A 172 -8.28 12.29 -21.57
N TYR A 173 -7.35 11.36 -21.40
CA TYR A 173 -7.64 9.95 -21.17
C TYR A 173 -7.76 9.59 -19.68
N LEU A 174 -7.59 10.54 -18.77
CA LEU A 174 -7.58 10.31 -17.32
C LEU A 174 -8.90 10.69 -16.62
N TRP A 175 -10.00 10.79 -17.38
CA TRP A 175 -11.33 11.14 -16.87
C TRP A 175 -11.85 10.11 -15.85
N TRP A 176 -11.39 8.87 -15.90
CA TRP A 176 -11.85 7.75 -15.07
C TRP A 176 -11.22 7.68 -13.66
N LYS A 177 -10.50 8.70 -13.20
CA LYS A 177 -9.90 8.77 -11.85
C LYS A 177 -10.90 8.48 -10.73
N LYS A 178 -12.13 8.98 -10.86
CA LYS A 178 -13.20 8.75 -9.88
C LYS A 178 -13.55 7.26 -9.79
N TYR A 179 -13.65 6.59 -10.91
CA TYR A 179 -13.95 5.15 -10.96
C TYR A 179 -12.81 4.29 -10.41
N LEU A 180 -11.56 4.71 -10.58
CA LEU A 180 -10.41 4.07 -9.95
C LEU A 180 -10.53 4.11 -8.42
N THR A 181 -10.87 5.26 -7.85
CA THR A 181 -11.06 5.37 -6.39
C THR A 181 -12.27 4.55 -5.93
N SER A 182 -13.33 4.47 -6.73
CA SER A 182 -14.49 3.61 -6.43
C SER A 182 -14.10 2.13 -6.48
N LEU A 183 -13.26 1.71 -7.42
CA LEU A 183 -12.73 0.34 -7.51
C LEU A 183 -11.94 -0.03 -6.25
N GLN A 184 -11.13 0.90 -5.72
CA GLN A 184 -10.40 0.69 -4.46
C GLN A 184 -11.35 0.55 -3.27
N LEU A 185 -12.44 1.33 -3.21
CA LEU A 185 -13.47 1.19 -2.16
C LEU A 185 -14.15 -0.18 -2.23
N VAL A 186 -14.53 -0.63 -3.43
CA VAL A 186 -15.13 -1.95 -3.66
C VAL A 186 -14.17 -3.06 -3.23
N GLN A 187 -12.88 -2.92 -3.54
CA GLN A 187 -11.84 -3.85 -3.06
C GLN A 187 -11.86 -3.99 -1.54
N PHE A 188 -11.88 -2.89 -0.78
CA PHE A 188 -11.90 -2.95 0.69
C PHE A 188 -13.16 -3.65 1.21
N ILE A 189 -14.32 -3.40 0.61
CA ILE A 189 -15.57 -4.08 0.96
C ILE A 189 -15.45 -5.59 0.72
N ILE A 190 -15.00 -6.00 -0.46
CA ILE A 190 -14.86 -7.41 -0.82
C ILE A 190 -13.87 -8.12 0.11
N VAL A 191 -12.71 -7.51 0.40
CA VAL A 191 -11.72 -8.07 1.33
C VAL A 191 -12.31 -8.20 2.73
N THR A 192 -13.02 -7.20 3.22
CA THR A 192 -13.64 -7.23 4.54
C THR A 192 -14.69 -8.34 4.64
N ILE A 193 -15.55 -8.51 3.62
CA ILE A 193 -16.52 -9.61 3.55
C ILE A 193 -15.81 -10.97 3.50
N HIS A 194 -14.77 -11.10 2.67
CA HIS A 194 -14.02 -12.35 2.56
C HIS A 194 -13.36 -12.74 3.88
N ILE A 195 -12.76 -11.80 4.60
CA ILE A 195 -12.13 -12.08 5.90
C ILE A 195 -13.19 -12.36 6.97
N SER A 196 -14.35 -11.68 6.94
CA SER A 196 -15.40 -11.89 7.94
C SER A 196 -15.95 -13.32 7.96
N GLN A 197 -15.96 -14.03 6.81
CA GLN A 197 -16.44 -15.41 6.76
C GLN A 197 -15.65 -16.38 7.64
N PHE A 198 -14.34 -16.13 7.85
CA PHE A 198 -13.49 -16.98 8.69
C PHE A 198 -13.93 -17.00 10.17
N PHE A 199 -14.63 -15.96 10.63
CA PHE A 199 -15.17 -15.92 11.99
C PHE A 199 -16.42 -16.77 12.19
N PHE A 200 -17.05 -17.21 11.08
CA PHE A 200 -18.28 -18.01 11.09
C PHE A 200 -18.04 -19.45 10.64
N MET A 201 -16.83 -19.81 10.20
CA MET A 201 -16.48 -21.16 9.75
C MET A 201 -15.94 -21.97 10.94
N GLU A 202 -16.75 -22.88 11.50
CA GLU A 202 -16.41 -23.69 12.68
C GLU A 202 -15.22 -24.62 12.46
N ASP A 203 -15.07 -25.18 11.26
CA ASP A 203 -14.02 -26.15 10.91
C ASP A 203 -12.73 -25.52 10.34
N CYS A 204 -12.70 -24.19 10.17
CA CYS A 204 -11.56 -23.49 9.59
C CYS A 204 -10.55 -23.07 10.66
N LYS A 205 -9.58 -23.94 10.95
CA LYS A 205 -8.43 -23.59 11.79
C LYS A 205 -7.44 -22.74 10.99
N TYR A 206 -7.66 -21.42 10.97
CA TYR A 206 -6.67 -20.52 10.37
C TYR A 206 -5.37 -20.57 11.16
N GLN A 207 -4.24 -20.74 10.46
CA GLN A 207 -2.93 -20.99 11.06
C GLN A 207 -2.46 -19.88 12.01
N PHE A 208 -2.84 -18.62 11.74
CA PHE A 208 -2.48 -17.46 12.56
C PHE A 208 -3.70 -16.54 12.77
N PRO A 209 -4.63 -16.88 13.68
CA PRO A 209 -5.92 -16.19 13.83
C PRO A 209 -5.83 -14.70 14.08
N ILE A 210 -4.81 -14.22 14.81
CA ILE A 210 -4.62 -12.78 15.08
C ILE A 210 -4.44 -11.96 13.79
N PHE A 211 -3.93 -12.58 12.72
CA PHE A 211 -3.78 -11.91 11.43
C PHE A 211 -5.12 -11.59 10.77
N LEU A 212 -6.14 -12.41 10.98
CA LEU A 212 -7.51 -12.10 10.53
C LEU A 212 -8.04 -10.82 11.18
N TYR A 213 -7.83 -10.65 12.48
CA TYR A 213 -8.22 -9.42 13.19
C TYR A 213 -7.43 -8.21 12.70
N ILE A 214 -6.13 -8.38 12.42
CA ILE A 214 -5.29 -7.34 11.86
C ILE A 214 -5.83 -6.91 10.49
N ILE A 215 -6.09 -7.85 9.56
CA ILE A 215 -6.63 -7.55 8.22
C ILE A 215 -8.00 -6.89 8.34
N MET A 216 -8.89 -7.40 9.18
CA MET A 216 -10.21 -6.83 9.40
C MET A 216 -10.10 -5.38 9.88
N SER A 217 -9.27 -5.13 10.89
CA SER A 217 -9.12 -3.80 11.48
C SER A 217 -8.60 -2.78 10.47
N TYR A 218 -7.52 -3.09 9.74
CA TYR A 218 -7.02 -2.12 8.76
C TYR A 218 -7.90 -2.03 7.51
N GLY A 219 -8.61 -3.12 7.14
CA GLY A 219 -9.62 -3.07 6.08
C GLY A 219 -10.71 -2.05 6.39
N CYS A 220 -11.25 -2.06 7.60
CA CYS A 220 -12.21 -1.07 8.08
C CYS A 220 -11.60 0.35 8.13
N ILE A 221 -10.39 0.48 8.67
CA ILE A 221 -9.71 1.78 8.77
C ILE A 221 -9.50 2.38 7.37
N PHE A 222 -8.97 1.60 6.42
CA PHE A 222 -8.75 2.09 5.06
C PHE A 222 -10.06 2.39 4.35
N LEU A 223 -11.09 1.58 4.53
CA LEU A 223 -12.41 1.87 3.97
C LEU A 223 -12.90 3.25 4.43
N LEU A 224 -12.82 3.55 5.72
CA LEU A 224 -13.22 4.85 6.27
C LEU A 224 -12.35 6.00 5.76
N LEU A 225 -11.04 5.83 5.72
CA LEU A 225 -10.10 6.86 5.23
C LEU A 225 -10.30 7.13 3.73
N PHE A 226 -10.53 6.09 2.92
CA PHE A 226 -10.80 6.25 1.49
C PHE A 226 -12.19 6.81 1.21
N LEU A 227 -13.21 6.47 2.00
CA LEU A 227 -14.54 7.12 1.94
C LEU A 227 -14.44 8.61 2.26
N HIS A 228 -13.69 8.97 3.32
CA HIS A 228 -13.43 10.38 3.64
C HIS A 228 -12.71 11.11 2.51
N PHE A 229 -11.66 10.47 1.94
CA PHE A 229 -10.95 11.00 0.78
C PHE A 229 -11.88 11.17 -0.42
N TRP A 230 -12.70 10.16 -0.75
CA TRP A 230 -13.65 10.18 -1.86
C TRP A 230 -14.64 11.32 -1.70
N TYR A 231 -15.24 11.44 -0.51
CA TYR A 231 -16.19 12.51 -0.20
C TYR A 231 -15.57 13.91 -0.39
N ARG A 232 -14.37 14.13 0.18
CA ARG A 232 -13.68 15.43 0.02
C ARG A 232 -13.27 15.73 -1.42
N ALA A 233 -12.79 14.73 -2.14
CA ALA A 233 -12.27 14.90 -3.49
C ALA A 233 -13.38 15.13 -4.51
N TYR A 234 -14.47 14.37 -4.42
CA TYR A 234 -15.46 14.30 -5.48
C TYR A 234 -16.81 14.92 -5.12
N THR A 235 -17.19 14.99 -3.86
CA THR A 235 -18.44 15.63 -3.41
C THR A 235 -18.22 17.09 -3.06
N LYS A 236 -17.17 17.41 -2.27
CA LYS A 236 -16.81 18.80 -1.98
C LYS A 236 -15.96 19.47 -3.06
N GLY A 237 -15.57 18.77 -4.11
CA GLY A 237 -14.83 19.30 -5.25
C GLY A 237 -13.45 19.88 -4.93
N GLN A 238 -12.84 19.51 -3.78
CA GLN A 238 -11.58 20.10 -3.32
C GLN A 238 -10.36 19.71 -4.17
N ARG A 239 -10.46 18.65 -4.97
CA ARG A 239 -9.38 18.17 -5.85
C ARG A 239 -9.74 18.15 -7.33
N LEU A 240 -10.92 18.65 -7.70
CA LEU A 240 -11.26 18.82 -9.11
C LEU A 240 -10.43 19.99 -9.68
N PRO A 241 -9.93 19.90 -10.92
CA PRO A 241 -9.34 21.03 -11.63
C PRO A 241 -10.31 22.22 -11.58
N LYS A 242 -9.78 23.44 -11.47
CA LYS A 242 -10.62 24.67 -11.43
C LYS A 242 -11.60 24.76 -12.61
N THR A 243 -11.25 24.17 -13.74
CA THR A 243 -12.09 24.06 -14.95
C THR A 243 -13.35 23.22 -14.78
N MET A 244 -13.36 22.25 -13.85
CA MET A 244 -14.54 21.41 -13.57
C MET A 244 -15.39 21.92 -12.41
N LYS A 245 -14.91 22.92 -11.66
CA LYS A 245 -15.67 23.47 -10.51
C LYS A 245 -16.90 24.28 -10.91
N ASN A 246 -16.95 24.80 -12.13
CA ASN A 246 -17.99 25.77 -12.53
C ASN A 246 -19.01 25.23 -13.55
N GLY A 247 -19.05 23.91 -13.83
CA GLY A 247 -20.08 23.32 -14.71
C GLY A 247 -20.22 23.92 -16.13
N VAL A 248 -19.33 24.83 -16.50
CA VAL A 248 -19.37 25.56 -17.78
C VAL A 248 -18.03 25.33 -18.47
N CYS A 249 -18.07 24.51 -19.50
CA CYS A 249 -17.00 24.40 -20.48
C CYS A 249 -16.92 25.77 -21.21
N LYS A 250 -16.11 26.71 -20.72
CA LYS A 250 -15.71 27.84 -21.55
C LYS A 250 -14.68 27.32 -22.52
N SER A 251 -15.09 27.04 -23.75
CA SER A 251 -14.24 26.96 -24.92
C SER A 251 -13.35 28.20 -24.91
N LYS A 252 -12.04 28.02 -24.73
CA LYS A 252 -11.08 29.06 -25.08
C LYS A 252 -10.89 28.98 -26.59
N GLU A 253 -11.59 29.87 -27.30
CA GLU A 253 -11.12 30.38 -28.56
C GLU A 253 -9.82 31.18 -28.31
N HIS A 254 -8.89 30.92 -29.17
CA HIS A 254 -7.57 31.43 -29.53
C HIS A 254 -6.39 30.55 -29.11
#